data_7b7db60fabe62375941a441aa55614ec
#
_entry.id   7b7db60fabe62375941a441aa55614ec
#
_cell.length_a   1.000
_cell.length_b   1.000
_cell.length_c   1.000
_cell.angle_alpha   90.00
_cell.angle_beta   90.00
_cell.angle_gamma   90.00
#
_symmetry.space_group_name_H-M   'P 1'
#
loop_
_entity.id
_entity.type
_entity.pdbx_description
1 polymer ?
#
loop_
_entity_poly.entity_id
_entity_poly.type
_entity_poly.pdbx_seq_one_letter_code
_entity_poly.pdbx_strand_id
1 'polypeptide(L)'
;MSIPIFMNVSDSAQTNTSTKFFPRISVVIPIYNGESDLSELISCLLAQTYPKKLVEYLLVDNNSSDRTFSFLETAAEHCPIEIHPLSENQIQSSYAARNKGIQAAGGEFIVFTDADCRPQPRWLELLIQPFMRSEVAIVAGEITAFPEKNLLAKFADRQETLSQKHTLTHPFCAYGQTANLAIRRTILEKSGLFRPYLTTGGDADICWRILKQNLGTLEFVSDAIVRHRHRTSIRELASQWRRYGRSNRYLHELHGVDLMREIPNKEYYYRLTRWLLKEIPQQSIKILTTKSSVVDLLNTPIGLFTARIRYSGQKEAKLPENAKIIQCLDS
;
A
#
# COMPACT_ATOMS: atom_id res chain seq x y z
N MET A 1 1.95 -28.31 -2.95
CA MET A 1 2.32 -27.85 -1.59
C MET A 1 1.32 -26.77 -1.21
N SER A 2 0.48 -27.06 -0.22
CA SER A 2 -0.60 -26.16 0.22
C SER A 2 0.00 -25.03 1.05
N ILE A 3 -0.22 -23.79 0.61
CA ILE A 3 0.14 -22.58 1.36
C ILE A 3 -0.85 -22.47 2.54
N PRO A 4 -0.41 -22.21 3.78
CA PRO A 4 -1.32 -22.09 4.90
C PRO A 4 -2.29 -20.92 4.70
N ILE A 5 -3.57 -21.25 4.83
CA ILE A 5 -4.73 -20.39 4.64
C ILE A 5 -4.83 -19.41 5.81
N PHE A 6 -5.19 -18.19 5.48
CA PHE A 6 -5.51 -17.06 6.35
C PHE A 6 -6.44 -17.45 7.52
N MET A 7 -6.02 -17.21 8.74
CA MET A 7 -6.94 -17.14 9.88
C MET A 7 -7.40 -15.70 10.07
N ASN A 8 -8.69 -15.51 9.89
CA ASN A 8 -9.37 -14.28 10.28
C ASN A 8 -9.53 -14.32 11.82
N VAL A 9 -8.81 -13.49 12.54
CA VAL A 9 -9.01 -13.34 14.00
C VAL A 9 -10.13 -12.33 14.23
N SER A 10 -11.36 -12.77 14.07
CA SER A 10 -12.54 -12.15 14.65
C SER A 10 -13.36 -13.25 15.34
N ASP A 11 -13.62 -13.04 16.63
CA ASP A 11 -14.40 -13.82 17.58
C ASP A 11 -13.65 -14.87 18.41
N SER A 12 -13.12 -14.38 19.52
CA SER A 12 -13.29 -15.03 20.82
C SER A 12 -13.10 -13.98 21.91
N ALA A 13 -14.20 -13.49 22.45
CA ALA A 13 -14.24 -12.77 23.71
C ALA A 13 -13.85 -13.73 24.84
N GLN A 14 -12.56 -13.86 25.09
CA GLN A 14 -12.02 -14.34 26.34
C GLN A 14 -11.30 -13.18 27.01
N THR A 15 -11.84 -12.73 28.14
CA THR A 15 -11.23 -11.83 29.11
C THR A 15 -9.93 -12.46 29.64
N ASN A 16 -8.86 -12.34 28.85
CA ASN A 16 -7.50 -12.52 29.32
C ASN A 16 -6.90 -11.13 29.52
N THR A 17 -6.41 -10.83 30.70
CA THR A 17 -5.47 -9.75 30.98
C THR A 17 -4.21 -10.00 30.15
N SER A 18 -4.27 -9.76 28.85
CA SER A 18 -3.14 -9.87 27.95
C SER A 18 -2.18 -8.73 28.29
N THR A 19 -1.02 -9.06 28.81
CA THR A 19 0.12 -8.15 28.86
C THR A 19 0.28 -7.50 27.48
N LYS A 20 -0.02 -6.19 27.40
CA LYS A 20 0.10 -5.45 26.15
C LYS A 20 1.55 -5.54 25.66
N PHE A 21 1.71 -5.99 24.43
CA PHE A 21 3.02 -6.11 23.76
C PHE A 21 3.36 -4.80 23.08
N PHE A 22 4.35 -4.10 23.61
CA PHE A 22 4.83 -2.82 23.11
C PHE A 22 6.34 -2.84 22.89
N PRO A 23 6.85 -3.47 21.84
CA PRO A 23 8.26 -3.41 21.44
C PRO A 23 8.62 -2.03 20.88
N ARG A 24 9.91 -1.73 20.74
CA ARG A 24 10.36 -0.54 20.00
C ARG A 24 10.10 -0.71 18.51
N ILE A 25 9.51 0.31 17.87
CA ILE A 25 9.14 0.30 16.45
C ILE A 25 9.67 1.55 15.73
N SER A 26 9.97 1.38 14.46
CA SER A 26 10.36 2.47 13.56
C SER A 26 9.31 2.60 12.46
N VAL A 27 8.69 3.76 12.34
CA VAL A 27 7.74 4.08 11.28
C VAL A 27 8.47 4.80 10.16
N VAL A 28 8.55 4.18 8.99
CA VAL A 28 9.25 4.71 7.81
C VAL A 28 8.24 5.24 6.80
N ILE A 29 8.35 6.52 6.46
CA ILE A 29 7.43 7.23 5.57
C ILE A 29 8.22 7.90 4.44
N PRO A 30 8.15 7.41 3.19
CA PRO A 30 8.74 8.08 2.05
C PRO A 30 7.88 9.27 1.63
N ILE A 31 8.51 10.39 1.32
CA ILE A 31 7.83 11.64 0.98
C ILE A 31 8.45 12.22 -0.29
N TYR A 32 7.62 12.65 -1.23
CA TYR A 32 8.02 13.37 -2.43
C TYR A 32 6.98 14.45 -2.78
N ASN A 33 7.39 15.71 -2.72
CA ASN A 33 6.51 16.86 -2.91
C ASN A 33 5.23 16.74 -2.06
N GLY A 34 5.42 16.49 -0.76
CA GLY A 34 4.34 16.16 0.17
C GLY A 34 3.93 17.30 1.11
N GLU A 35 4.42 18.52 0.92
CA GLU A 35 4.17 19.67 1.81
C GLU A 35 2.71 19.80 2.24
N SER A 36 1.78 19.62 1.31
CA SER A 36 0.33 19.75 1.56
C SER A 36 -0.26 18.69 2.48
N ASP A 37 0.40 17.53 2.61
CA ASP A 37 -0.11 16.39 3.37
C ASP A 37 0.49 16.27 4.78
N LEU A 38 1.66 16.91 5.01
CA LEU A 38 2.47 16.71 6.21
C LEU A 38 1.78 17.15 7.51
N SER A 39 1.06 18.27 7.50
CA SER A 39 0.38 18.78 8.70
C SER A 39 -0.65 17.78 9.25
N GLU A 40 -1.49 17.23 8.36
CA GLU A 40 -2.50 16.23 8.74
C GLU A 40 -1.85 14.89 9.11
N LEU A 41 -0.81 14.47 8.38
CA LEU A 41 -0.07 13.25 8.69
C LEU A 41 0.51 13.33 10.10
N ILE A 42 1.28 14.38 10.43
CA ILE A 42 1.88 14.55 11.76
C ILE A 42 0.82 14.58 12.85
N SER A 43 -0.33 15.22 12.60
CA SER A 43 -1.45 15.20 13.54
C SER A 43 -1.96 13.76 13.82
N CYS A 44 -2.00 12.91 12.79
CA CYS A 44 -2.36 11.49 12.97
C CYS A 44 -1.28 10.69 13.73
N LEU A 45 0.02 11.00 13.50
CA LEU A 45 1.12 10.37 14.22
C LEU A 45 1.14 10.77 15.71
N LEU A 46 0.84 12.03 16.00
CA LEU A 46 0.69 12.54 17.37
C LEU A 46 -0.47 11.88 18.13
N ALA A 47 -1.54 11.52 17.43
CA ALA A 47 -2.74 10.92 17.98
C ALA A 47 -2.62 9.40 18.25
N GLN A 48 -1.47 8.77 17.92
CA GLN A 48 -1.29 7.34 18.14
C GLN A 48 -1.34 6.98 19.63
N THR A 49 -2.06 5.91 19.96
CA THR A 49 -2.19 5.38 21.34
C THR A 49 -0.99 4.56 21.79
N TYR A 50 -0.10 4.23 20.87
CA TYR A 50 1.15 3.52 21.16
C TYR A 50 2.06 4.37 22.05
N PRO A 51 2.84 3.80 23.00
CA PRO A 51 3.73 4.56 23.87
C PRO A 51 4.76 5.35 23.07
N LYS A 52 4.69 6.68 23.13
CA LYS A 52 5.51 7.59 22.32
C LYS A 52 7.02 7.34 22.43
N LYS A 53 7.51 6.93 23.61
CA LYS A 53 8.93 6.62 23.86
C LYS A 53 9.42 5.34 23.16
N LEU A 54 8.51 4.55 22.60
CA LEU A 54 8.82 3.30 21.92
C LEU A 54 8.63 3.41 20.40
N VAL A 55 8.36 4.61 19.88
CA VAL A 55 8.16 4.88 18.45
C VAL A 55 9.10 5.98 17.99
N GLU A 56 9.85 5.71 16.94
CA GLU A 56 10.54 6.71 16.13
C GLU A 56 9.91 6.82 14.75
N TYR A 57 9.86 8.03 14.20
CA TYR A 57 9.29 8.32 12.88
C TYR A 57 10.39 8.78 11.94
N LEU A 58 10.73 7.96 10.96
CA LEU A 58 11.76 8.22 9.96
C LEU A 58 11.07 8.76 8.70
N LEU A 59 11.03 10.09 8.59
CA LEU A 59 10.37 10.80 7.49
C LEU A 59 11.41 11.10 6.41
N VAL A 60 11.32 10.37 5.28
CA VAL A 60 12.37 10.37 4.27
C VAL A 60 11.96 11.18 3.06
N ASP A 61 12.51 12.36 2.91
CA ASP A 61 12.37 13.18 1.70
C ASP A 61 13.11 12.54 0.53
N ASN A 62 12.42 12.30 -0.57
CA ASN A 62 13.01 11.72 -1.76
C ASN A 62 13.21 12.79 -2.85
N ASN A 63 14.07 13.77 -2.55
CA ASN A 63 14.46 14.85 -3.45
C ASN A 63 13.26 15.73 -3.89
N SER A 64 12.47 16.20 -2.93
CA SER A 64 11.36 17.12 -3.16
C SER A 64 11.83 18.50 -3.65
N SER A 65 11.01 19.16 -4.44
CA SER A 65 11.26 20.50 -4.97
C SER A 65 10.41 21.60 -4.28
N ASP A 66 9.49 21.19 -3.40
CA ASP A 66 8.68 22.07 -2.54
C ASP A 66 9.31 22.24 -1.15
N ARG A 67 8.55 22.76 -0.18
CA ARG A 67 9.05 22.97 1.19
C ARG A 67 8.96 21.71 2.07
N THR A 68 8.83 20.51 1.49
CA THR A 68 8.72 19.25 2.24
C THR A 68 9.83 19.11 3.27
N PHE A 69 11.11 19.20 2.88
CA PHE A 69 12.21 18.95 3.79
C PHE A 69 12.29 19.96 4.94
N SER A 70 12.15 21.26 4.65
CA SER A 70 12.14 22.31 5.70
C SER A 70 10.97 22.15 6.68
N PHE A 71 9.83 21.66 6.23
CA PHE A 71 8.70 21.33 7.11
C PHE A 71 9.06 20.16 8.05
N LEU A 72 9.75 19.13 7.55
CA LEU A 72 10.17 17.98 8.36
C LEU A 72 11.17 18.39 9.43
N GLU A 73 12.15 19.27 9.12
CA GLU A 73 13.09 19.83 10.10
C GLU A 73 12.33 20.58 11.20
N THR A 74 11.42 21.47 10.83
CA THR A 74 10.60 22.22 11.79
C THR A 74 9.75 21.27 12.66
N ALA A 75 9.19 20.22 12.08
CA ALA A 75 8.41 19.24 12.83
C ALA A 75 9.28 18.46 13.83
N ALA A 76 10.50 18.09 13.46
CA ALA A 76 11.43 17.38 14.35
C ALA A 76 11.81 18.24 15.57
N GLU A 77 11.96 19.55 15.40
CA GLU A 77 12.30 20.48 16.48
C GLU A 77 11.15 20.75 17.46
N HIS A 78 9.90 20.77 16.98
CA HIS A 78 8.76 21.28 17.76
C HIS A 78 7.73 20.22 18.17
N CYS A 79 7.75 19.03 17.57
CA CYS A 79 6.77 17.98 17.91
C CYS A 79 7.20 17.16 19.14
N PRO A 80 6.27 16.78 20.02
CA PRO A 80 6.57 15.97 21.23
C PRO A 80 6.66 14.46 20.93
N ILE A 81 7.02 14.07 19.70
CA ILE A 81 7.29 12.69 19.27
C ILE A 81 8.64 12.66 18.56
N GLU A 82 9.30 11.51 18.57
CA GLU A 82 10.64 11.33 18.00
C GLU A 82 10.55 11.29 16.47
N ILE A 83 10.88 12.39 15.79
CA ILE A 83 10.90 12.55 14.34
C ILE A 83 12.34 12.70 13.86
N HIS A 84 12.73 11.88 12.88
CA HIS A 84 14.03 11.93 12.20
C HIS A 84 13.83 12.30 10.73
N PRO A 85 14.07 13.55 10.32
CA PRO A 85 14.13 13.94 8.92
C PRO A 85 15.33 13.29 8.23
N LEU A 86 15.10 12.62 7.13
CA LEU A 86 16.13 11.99 6.30
C LEU A 86 15.97 12.40 4.85
N SER A 87 17.04 12.34 4.06
CA SER A 87 17.02 12.62 2.63
C SER A 87 17.58 11.45 1.84
N GLU A 88 16.87 11.07 0.75
CA GLU A 88 17.35 10.16 -0.29
C GLU A 88 17.37 10.92 -1.62
N ASN A 89 18.56 11.42 -2.00
CA ASN A 89 18.76 12.29 -3.14
C ASN A 89 19.42 11.58 -4.34
N GLN A 90 19.80 10.30 -4.19
CA GLN A 90 20.52 9.56 -5.23
C GLN A 90 19.58 8.80 -6.15
N ILE A 91 18.54 8.18 -5.59
CA ILE A 91 17.63 7.34 -6.34
C ILE A 91 16.19 7.84 -6.13
N GLN A 92 15.58 8.36 -7.21
CA GLN A 92 14.20 8.84 -7.20
C GLN A 92 13.21 7.66 -7.19
N SER A 93 12.97 7.10 -6.00
CA SER A 93 12.10 5.96 -5.80
C SER A 93 11.62 5.89 -4.35
N SER A 94 10.33 5.67 -4.14
CA SER A 94 9.79 5.44 -2.80
C SER A 94 10.42 4.23 -2.09
N TYR A 95 10.94 3.27 -2.84
CA TYR A 95 11.63 2.10 -2.28
C TYR A 95 13.05 2.43 -1.84
N ALA A 96 13.76 3.31 -2.56
CA ALA A 96 15.05 3.83 -2.11
C ALA A 96 14.88 4.65 -0.83
N ALA A 97 13.88 5.52 -0.78
CA ALA A 97 13.55 6.29 0.43
C ALA A 97 13.21 5.37 1.62
N ARG A 98 12.40 4.31 1.40
CA ARG A 98 12.13 3.31 2.45
C ARG A 98 13.41 2.61 2.91
N ASN A 99 14.30 2.23 2.00
CA ASN A 99 15.59 1.62 2.36
C ASN A 99 16.42 2.55 3.23
N LYS A 100 16.48 3.84 2.88
CA LYS A 100 17.18 4.87 3.69
C LYS A 100 16.61 4.93 5.11
N GLY A 101 15.29 4.91 5.25
CA GLY A 101 14.63 4.85 6.56
C GLY A 101 14.92 3.55 7.31
N ILE A 102 14.86 2.38 6.65
CA ILE A 102 15.15 1.08 7.27
C ILE A 102 16.61 1.03 7.79
N GLN A 103 17.55 1.57 7.03
CA GLN A 103 18.96 1.62 7.43
C GLN A 103 19.20 2.48 8.69
N ALA A 104 18.42 3.54 8.86
CA ALA A 104 18.50 4.43 10.04
C ALA A 104 17.65 3.93 11.23
N ALA A 105 16.80 2.92 11.03
CA ALA A 105 15.84 2.44 12.01
C ALA A 105 16.50 1.68 13.17
N GLY A 106 16.10 1.97 14.41
CA GLY A 106 16.53 1.30 15.64
C GLY A 106 15.49 0.34 16.23
N GLY A 107 14.26 0.30 15.67
CA GLY A 107 13.17 -0.53 16.16
C GLY A 107 13.27 -2.00 15.75
N GLU A 108 12.64 -2.87 16.54
CA GLU A 108 12.53 -4.31 16.26
C GLU A 108 11.60 -4.61 15.08
N PHE A 109 10.64 -3.72 14.85
CA PHE A 109 9.66 -3.81 13.78
C PHE A 109 9.67 -2.54 12.96
N ILE A 110 9.69 -2.71 11.64
CA ILE A 110 9.66 -1.61 10.69
C ILE A 110 8.23 -1.52 10.16
N VAL A 111 7.61 -0.37 10.40
CA VAL A 111 6.23 -0.07 9.98
C VAL A 111 6.28 0.91 8.82
N PHE A 112 5.48 0.69 7.80
CA PHE A 112 5.39 1.53 6.60
C PHE A 112 4.00 2.15 6.48
N THR A 113 3.98 3.42 6.11
CA THR A 113 2.83 4.13 5.57
C THR A 113 3.30 5.18 4.57
N ASP A 114 2.38 5.87 3.89
CA ASP A 114 2.69 6.88 2.88
C ASP A 114 2.31 8.29 3.37
N ALA A 115 2.89 9.34 2.78
CA ALA A 115 2.66 10.73 3.18
C ALA A 115 1.19 11.17 3.01
N ASP A 116 0.49 10.63 2.01
CA ASP A 116 -0.94 10.88 1.72
C ASP A 116 -1.89 9.96 2.50
N CYS A 117 -1.36 9.21 3.47
CA CYS A 117 -2.11 8.33 4.36
C CYS A 117 -2.42 8.99 5.71
N ARG A 118 -3.53 8.56 6.34
CA ARG A 118 -3.99 9.04 7.66
C ARG A 118 -4.28 7.85 8.56
N PRO A 119 -3.27 7.41 9.34
CA PRO A 119 -3.42 6.34 10.30
C PRO A 119 -4.45 6.66 11.39
N GLN A 120 -5.28 5.67 11.76
CA GLN A 120 -6.21 5.81 12.88
C GLN A 120 -5.47 5.75 14.23
N PRO A 121 -6.01 6.29 15.33
CA PRO A 121 -5.31 6.40 16.62
C PRO A 121 -4.75 5.08 17.17
N ARG A 122 -5.42 3.95 16.97
CA ARG A 122 -4.99 2.63 17.45
C ARG A 122 -4.20 1.82 16.42
N TRP A 123 -3.83 2.44 15.30
CA TRP A 123 -3.20 1.76 14.19
C TRP A 123 -1.95 0.96 14.59
N LEU A 124 -0.97 1.62 15.23
CA LEU A 124 0.28 0.96 15.65
C LEU A 124 0.04 -0.12 16.70
N GLU A 125 -0.83 0.15 17.70
CA GLU A 125 -1.17 -0.80 18.74
C GLU A 125 -1.70 -2.11 18.14
N LEU A 126 -2.61 -2.01 17.17
CA LEU A 126 -3.25 -3.17 16.55
C LEU A 126 -2.33 -3.89 15.58
N LEU A 127 -1.58 -3.14 14.77
CA LEU A 127 -0.71 -3.69 13.72
C LEU A 127 0.43 -4.52 14.29
N ILE A 128 0.93 -4.19 15.49
CA ILE A 128 2.09 -4.86 16.11
C ILE A 128 1.72 -6.13 16.87
N GLN A 129 0.47 -6.28 17.34
CA GLN A 129 0.07 -7.42 18.17
C GLN A 129 0.37 -8.81 17.58
N PRO A 130 0.17 -9.09 16.28
CA PRO A 130 0.48 -10.41 15.73
C PRO A 130 1.93 -10.83 15.87
N PHE A 131 2.87 -9.90 16.00
CA PHE A 131 4.30 -10.19 16.17
C PHE A 131 4.67 -10.79 17.54
N MET A 132 3.73 -10.90 18.48
CA MET A 132 3.91 -11.73 19.66
C MET A 132 4.21 -13.19 19.29
N ARG A 133 3.74 -13.64 18.14
CA ARG A 133 4.07 -14.95 17.57
C ARG A 133 5.34 -14.84 16.75
N SER A 134 6.32 -15.66 17.06
CA SER A 134 7.66 -15.61 16.44
C SER A 134 7.67 -15.96 14.96
N GLU A 135 6.69 -16.76 14.49
CA GLU A 135 6.52 -17.14 13.09
C GLU A 135 5.97 -16.02 12.21
N VAL A 136 5.41 -14.94 12.80
CA VAL A 136 4.91 -13.82 12.02
C VAL A 136 6.05 -12.91 11.56
N ALA A 137 6.24 -12.84 10.26
CA ALA A 137 7.26 -12.01 9.61
C ALA A 137 6.72 -10.69 9.09
N ILE A 138 5.47 -10.69 8.60
CA ILE A 138 4.81 -9.56 7.95
C ILE A 138 3.41 -9.41 8.54
N VAL A 139 3.02 -8.16 8.79
CA VAL A 139 1.63 -7.82 9.17
C VAL A 139 1.12 -6.72 8.24
N ALA A 140 -0.02 -6.97 7.61
CA ALA A 140 -0.73 -5.99 6.79
C ALA A 140 -1.97 -5.50 7.54
N GLY A 141 -2.17 -4.19 7.62
CA GLY A 141 -3.40 -3.58 8.11
C GLY A 141 -4.35 -3.19 6.97
N GLU A 142 -5.59 -2.81 7.27
CA GLU A 142 -6.56 -2.42 6.23
C GLU A 142 -6.31 -0.99 5.73
N ILE A 143 -6.56 -0.78 4.45
CA ILE A 143 -6.52 0.54 3.81
C ILE A 143 -7.93 0.88 3.37
N THR A 144 -8.48 1.95 3.93
CA THR A 144 -9.81 2.43 3.59
C THR A 144 -9.73 3.80 2.91
N ALA A 145 -10.78 4.17 2.18
CA ALA A 145 -10.85 5.49 1.56
C ALA A 145 -11.31 6.58 2.53
N PHE A 146 -10.93 7.81 2.25
CA PHE A 146 -11.66 8.96 2.79
C PHE A 146 -13.06 9.03 2.19
N PRO A 147 -14.07 9.47 2.96
CA PRO A 147 -15.38 9.76 2.40
C PRO A 147 -15.28 10.89 1.36
N GLU A 148 -15.56 10.59 0.10
CA GLU A 148 -15.45 11.54 -1.01
C GLU A 148 -16.79 11.73 -1.71
N LYS A 149 -17.06 12.98 -2.17
CA LYS A 149 -18.27 13.29 -2.95
C LYS A 149 -18.10 13.02 -4.44
N ASN A 150 -16.86 12.95 -4.94
CA ASN A 150 -16.54 12.73 -6.34
C ASN A 150 -16.99 11.33 -6.81
N LEU A 151 -17.58 11.26 -8.02
CA LEU A 151 -18.11 10.01 -8.58
C LEU A 151 -17.03 8.94 -8.83
N LEU A 152 -15.82 9.35 -9.25
CA LEU A 152 -14.70 8.41 -9.48
C LEU A 152 -14.19 7.84 -8.16
N ALA A 153 -14.10 8.68 -7.12
CA ALA A 153 -13.70 8.23 -5.78
C ALA A 153 -14.74 7.26 -5.20
N LYS A 154 -16.06 7.57 -5.32
CA LYS A 154 -17.14 6.65 -4.93
C LYS A 154 -17.10 5.33 -5.71
N PHE A 155 -16.75 5.38 -7.00
CA PHE A 155 -16.57 4.19 -7.80
C PHE A 155 -15.39 3.34 -7.27
N ALA A 156 -14.24 3.97 -7.05
CA ALA A 156 -13.04 3.29 -6.54
C ALA A 156 -13.26 2.69 -5.14
N ASP A 157 -13.98 3.40 -4.26
CA ASP A 157 -14.37 2.93 -2.93
C ASP A 157 -15.27 1.69 -3.02
N ARG A 158 -16.29 1.74 -3.88
CA ARG A 158 -17.20 0.59 -4.10
C ARG A 158 -16.50 -0.63 -4.71
N GLN A 159 -15.42 -0.43 -5.47
CA GLN A 159 -14.57 -1.51 -5.98
C GLN A 159 -13.51 -1.96 -4.96
N GLU A 160 -13.51 -1.41 -3.76
CA GLU A 160 -12.49 -1.66 -2.73
C GLU A 160 -11.05 -1.53 -3.28
N THR A 161 -10.81 -0.56 -4.20
CA THR A 161 -9.56 -0.46 -4.98
C THR A 161 -8.32 -0.31 -4.11
N LEU A 162 -8.46 0.25 -2.91
CA LEU A 162 -7.37 0.44 -1.95
C LEU A 162 -7.25 -0.72 -0.95
N SER A 163 -8.31 -1.53 -0.77
CA SER A 163 -8.32 -2.60 0.22
C SER A 163 -7.19 -3.61 -0.01
N GLN A 164 -6.59 -4.06 1.06
CA GLN A 164 -5.58 -5.12 1.05
C GLN A 164 -6.15 -6.49 0.62
N LYS A 165 -7.47 -6.69 0.64
CA LYS A 165 -8.11 -7.96 0.26
C LYS A 165 -7.66 -8.48 -1.10
N HIS A 166 -7.54 -7.57 -2.09
CA HIS A 166 -7.11 -7.96 -3.44
C HIS A 166 -5.66 -8.44 -3.52
N THR A 167 -4.77 -7.84 -2.71
CA THR A 167 -3.35 -8.19 -2.69
C THR A 167 -3.10 -9.41 -1.83
N LEU A 168 -3.86 -9.57 -0.76
CA LEU A 168 -3.80 -10.74 0.13
C LEU A 168 -4.34 -12.02 -0.54
N THR A 169 -5.24 -11.90 -1.53
CA THR A 169 -5.77 -13.02 -2.31
C THR A 169 -5.11 -13.14 -3.70
N HIS A 170 -3.94 -12.53 -3.89
CA HIS A 170 -3.26 -12.56 -5.19
C HIS A 170 -2.88 -13.99 -5.60
N PRO A 171 -3.25 -14.45 -6.84
CA PRO A 171 -3.16 -15.85 -7.24
C PRO A 171 -1.74 -16.40 -7.26
N PHE A 172 -0.72 -15.57 -7.45
CA PHE A 172 0.67 -15.98 -7.44
C PHE A 172 1.19 -16.17 -6.01
N CYS A 173 1.01 -15.19 -5.15
CA CYS A 173 1.35 -15.20 -3.73
C CYS A 173 0.73 -13.97 -3.07
N ALA A 174 0.29 -14.10 -1.83
CA ALA A 174 -0.21 -12.97 -1.04
C ALA A 174 0.88 -11.91 -0.82
N TYR A 175 0.47 -10.64 -0.71
CA TYR A 175 1.35 -9.56 -0.28
C TYR A 175 0.55 -8.41 0.35
N GLY A 176 1.20 -7.64 1.21
CA GLY A 176 0.67 -6.39 1.76
C GLY A 176 1.21 -5.17 1.01
N GLN A 177 0.43 -4.09 0.97
CA GLN A 177 0.83 -2.79 0.43
C GLN A 177 1.53 -1.97 1.50
N THR A 178 2.64 -1.33 1.17
CA THR A 178 3.44 -0.51 2.11
C THR A 178 2.73 0.73 2.62
N ALA A 179 1.58 1.09 2.09
CA ALA A 179 0.71 2.11 2.68
C ALA A 179 0.18 1.71 4.08
N ASN A 180 0.17 0.39 4.41
CA ASN A 180 -0.15 -0.12 5.74
C ASN A 180 0.46 -1.54 5.95
N LEU A 181 1.75 -1.58 6.25
CA LEU A 181 2.52 -2.82 6.36
C LEU A 181 3.51 -2.72 7.52
N ALA A 182 3.74 -3.82 8.21
CA ALA A 182 4.84 -3.97 9.16
C ALA A 182 5.66 -5.22 8.86
N ILE A 183 6.97 -5.16 9.04
CA ILE A 183 7.90 -6.28 8.83
C ILE A 183 8.86 -6.34 10.02
N ARG A 184 9.13 -7.54 10.51
CA ARG A 184 10.13 -7.77 11.54
C ARG A 184 11.53 -7.44 10.99
N ARG A 185 12.32 -6.60 11.69
CA ARG A 185 13.65 -6.15 11.24
C ARG A 185 14.58 -7.32 10.90
N THR A 186 14.63 -8.33 11.75
CA THR A 186 15.48 -9.54 11.51
C THR A 186 15.11 -10.32 10.25
N ILE A 187 13.91 -10.14 9.73
CA ILE A 187 13.49 -10.70 8.46
C ILE A 187 14.04 -9.90 7.28
N LEU A 188 14.07 -8.54 7.40
CA LEU A 188 14.69 -7.67 6.40
C LEU A 188 16.20 -7.90 6.29
N GLU A 189 16.88 -8.18 7.40
CA GLU A 189 18.29 -8.56 7.44
C GLU A 189 18.55 -9.84 6.62
N LYS A 190 17.63 -10.81 6.66
CA LYS A 190 17.75 -12.08 5.94
C LYS A 190 17.29 -11.99 4.49
N SER A 191 16.18 -11.32 4.22
CA SER A 191 15.58 -11.25 2.88
C SER A 191 16.21 -10.19 1.98
N GLY A 192 16.99 -9.25 2.57
CA GLY A 192 17.39 -8.00 1.95
C GLY A 192 16.24 -6.97 1.88
N LEU A 193 16.58 -5.72 1.61
CA LEU A 193 15.69 -4.57 1.56
C LEU A 193 14.88 -4.52 0.26
N PHE A 194 14.13 -3.45 0.04
CA PHE A 194 13.46 -3.21 -1.23
C PHE A 194 14.48 -3.10 -2.38
N ARG A 195 14.06 -3.40 -3.60
CA ARG A 195 14.83 -3.10 -4.80
C ARG A 195 14.74 -1.60 -5.08
N PRO A 196 15.83 -0.81 -4.87
CA PRO A 196 15.73 0.65 -4.83
C PRO A 196 15.40 1.27 -6.18
N TYR A 197 15.71 0.59 -7.28
CA TYR A 197 15.47 1.08 -8.64
C TYR A 197 14.08 0.71 -9.20
N LEU A 198 13.25 0.00 -8.45
CA LEU A 198 11.86 -0.20 -8.83
C LEU A 198 11.06 1.09 -8.60
N THR A 199 10.18 1.40 -9.53
CA THR A 199 9.24 2.53 -9.42
C THR A 199 7.83 2.07 -9.05
N THR A 200 7.60 0.74 -9.03
CA THR A 200 6.32 0.10 -8.66
C THR A 200 6.53 -1.40 -8.47
N GLY A 201 5.64 -2.07 -7.73
CA GLY A 201 5.67 -3.53 -7.51
C GLY A 201 6.63 -4.01 -6.42
N GLY A 202 7.37 -3.12 -5.76
CA GLY A 202 8.32 -3.50 -4.71
C GLY A 202 7.64 -4.06 -3.45
N ASP A 203 6.39 -3.70 -3.19
CA ASP A 203 5.59 -4.25 -2.09
C ASP A 203 5.39 -5.77 -2.26
N ALA A 204 4.97 -6.18 -3.46
CA ALA A 204 4.83 -7.59 -3.82
C ALA A 204 6.20 -8.30 -3.83
N ASP A 205 7.24 -7.67 -4.43
CA ASP A 205 8.59 -8.24 -4.50
C ASP A 205 9.12 -8.60 -3.12
N ILE A 206 9.08 -7.68 -2.15
CA ILE A 206 9.63 -7.93 -0.81
C ILE A 206 8.82 -8.99 -0.05
N CYS A 207 7.49 -8.91 -0.08
CA CYS A 207 6.62 -9.90 0.58
C CYS A 207 6.84 -11.29 -0.02
N TRP A 208 6.92 -11.41 -1.34
CA TRP A 208 7.13 -12.70 -2.01
C TRP A 208 8.53 -13.29 -1.76
N ARG A 209 9.57 -12.44 -1.66
CA ARG A 209 10.90 -12.92 -1.27
C ARG A 209 10.88 -13.51 0.13
N ILE A 210 10.25 -12.83 1.08
CA ILE A 210 10.12 -13.29 2.47
C ILE A 210 9.35 -14.61 2.54
N LEU A 211 8.17 -14.67 1.93
CA LEU A 211 7.28 -15.84 2.00
C LEU A 211 7.85 -17.05 1.25
N LYS A 212 8.45 -16.85 0.06
CA LYS A 212 9.04 -17.93 -0.73
C LYS A 212 10.32 -18.51 -0.14
N GLN A 213 11.05 -17.72 0.64
CA GLN A 213 12.20 -18.18 1.42
C GLN A 213 11.79 -18.84 2.76
N ASN A 214 10.48 -18.94 3.04
CA ASN A 214 9.93 -19.50 4.29
C ASN A 214 10.50 -18.80 5.55
N LEU A 215 10.69 -17.46 5.48
CA LEU A 215 11.21 -16.67 6.60
C LEU A 215 10.14 -16.33 7.65
N GLY A 216 8.90 -16.72 7.43
CA GLY A 216 7.76 -16.56 8.31
C GLY A 216 6.45 -16.35 7.56
N THR A 217 5.39 -16.00 8.28
CA THR A 217 4.03 -15.85 7.75
C THR A 217 3.65 -14.37 7.55
N LEU A 218 2.62 -14.16 6.72
CA LEU A 218 1.94 -12.87 6.57
C LEU A 218 0.57 -12.94 7.25
N GLU A 219 0.30 -11.97 8.12
CA GLU A 219 -0.95 -11.83 8.84
C GLU A 219 -1.69 -10.56 8.41
N PHE A 220 -3.01 -10.58 8.54
CA PHE A 220 -3.85 -9.43 8.23
C PHE A 220 -4.64 -8.98 9.46
N VAL A 221 -4.61 -7.68 9.75
CA VAL A 221 -5.33 -7.05 10.86
C VAL A 221 -6.30 -6.00 10.30
N SER A 222 -7.57 -6.38 10.17
CA SER A 222 -8.63 -5.53 9.59
C SER A 222 -8.87 -4.23 10.36
N ASP A 223 -8.62 -4.22 11.68
CA ASP A 223 -8.88 -3.08 12.55
C ASP A 223 -7.69 -2.10 12.63
N ALA A 224 -6.50 -2.50 12.15
CA ALA A 224 -5.36 -1.61 11.98
C ALA A 224 -5.53 -0.77 10.72
N ILE A 225 -6.29 0.32 10.82
CA ILE A 225 -6.78 1.07 9.66
C ILE A 225 -5.90 2.28 9.36
N VAL A 226 -5.57 2.43 8.07
CA VAL A 226 -5.02 3.65 7.48
C VAL A 226 -6.00 4.16 6.42
N ARG A 227 -6.32 5.46 6.42
CA ARG A 227 -7.14 6.07 5.37
C ARG A 227 -6.25 6.66 4.29
N HIS A 228 -6.65 6.46 3.05
CA HIS A 228 -5.95 6.97 1.87
C HIS A 228 -6.92 7.69 0.93
N ARG A 229 -6.45 8.70 0.19
CA ARG A 229 -7.28 9.42 -0.79
C ARG A 229 -7.40 8.65 -2.10
N HIS A 230 -8.61 8.53 -2.61
CA HIS A 230 -8.84 8.07 -3.99
C HIS A 230 -8.42 9.13 -5.00
N ARG A 231 -8.11 8.69 -6.21
CA ARG A 231 -7.91 9.57 -7.35
C ARG A 231 -9.23 10.21 -7.76
N THR A 232 -9.22 11.52 -7.99
CA THR A 232 -10.44 12.30 -8.23
C THR A 232 -10.60 12.74 -9.69
N SER A 233 -9.57 12.55 -10.51
CA SER A 233 -9.57 12.87 -11.94
C SER A 233 -9.28 11.65 -12.81
N ILE A 234 -9.80 11.66 -14.05
CA ILE A 234 -9.52 10.60 -15.05
C ILE A 234 -8.02 10.52 -15.37
N ARG A 235 -7.31 11.66 -15.36
CA ARG A 235 -5.87 11.72 -15.60
C ARG A 235 -5.08 10.98 -14.50
N GLU A 236 -5.41 11.22 -13.25
CA GLU A 236 -4.79 10.54 -12.10
C GLU A 236 -5.11 9.05 -12.12
N LEU A 237 -6.38 8.69 -12.41
CA LEU A 237 -6.82 7.31 -12.55
C LEU A 237 -6.00 6.60 -13.65
N ALA A 238 -5.86 7.22 -14.83
CA ALA A 238 -5.06 6.67 -15.92
C ALA A 238 -3.59 6.49 -15.51
N SER A 239 -2.99 7.48 -14.83
CA SER A 239 -1.62 7.39 -14.31
C SER A 239 -1.45 6.22 -13.35
N GLN A 240 -2.39 6.04 -12.40
CA GLN A 240 -2.39 4.94 -11.44
C GLN A 240 -2.48 3.57 -12.14
N TRP A 241 -3.41 3.39 -13.08
CA TRP A 241 -3.58 2.11 -13.77
C TRP A 241 -2.44 1.80 -14.74
N ARG A 242 -1.83 2.82 -15.36
CA ARG A 242 -0.60 2.65 -16.15
C ARG A 242 0.56 2.17 -15.26
N ARG A 243 0.69 2.71 -14.04
CA ARG A 243 1.66 2.26 -13.04
C ARG A 243 1.42 0.80 -12.62
N TYR A 244 0.16 0.39 -12.42
CA TYR A 244 -0.17 -1.01 -12.16
C TYR A 244 0.18 -1.94 -13.31
N GLY A 245 0.00 -1.49 -14.56
CA GLY A 245 0.47 -2.23 -15.74
C GLY A 245 1.99 -2.39 -15.74
N ARG A 246 2.72 -1.34 -15.42
CA ARG A 246 4.18 -1.38 -15.28
C ARG A 246 4.60 -2.36 -14.18
N SER A 247 3.91 -2.36 -13.05
CA SER A 247 4.12 -3.33 -11.97
C SER A 247 3.97 -4.78 -12.46
N ASN A 248 2.92 -5.07 -13.24
CA ASN A 248 2.72 -6.41 -13.81
C ASN A 248 3.93 -6.86 -14.65
N ARG A 249 4.47 -5.97 -15.48
CA ARG A 249 5.64 -6.26 -16.30
C ARG A 249 6.88 -6.53 -15.45
N TYR A 250 7.14 -5.70 -14.46
CA TYR A 250 8.29 -5.86 -13.57
C TYR A 250 8.21 -7.17 -12.77
N LEU A 251 7.06 -7.48 -12.21
CA LEU A 251 6.84 -8.70 -11.45
C LEU A 251 6.87 -9.95 -12.35
N HIS A 252 6.45 -9.85 -13.61
CA HIS A 252 6.64 -10.92 -14.58
C HIS A 252 8.14 -11.22 -14.82
N GLU A 253 8.95 -10.19 -15.05
CA GLU A 253 10.38 -10.37 -15.32
C GLU A 253 11.19 -10.81 -14.09
N LEU A 254 10.75 -10.45 -12.89
CA LEU A 254 11.42 -10.78 -11.62
C LEU A 254 10.98 -12.14 -11.05
N HIS A 255 9.70 -12.50 -11.21
CA HIS A 255 9.09 -13.63 -10.50
C HIS A 255 8.31 -14.61 -11.39
N GLY A 256 8.15 -14.31 -12.69
CA GLY A 256 7.38 -15.16 -13.61
C GLY A 256 5.86 -15.06 -13.46
N VAL A 257 5.33 -13.97 -12.88
CA VAL A 257 3.88 -13.75 -12.76
C VAL A 257 3.25 -13.62 -14.14
N ASP A 258 2.07 -14.19 -14.34
CA ASP A 258 1.35 -14.11 -15.61
C ASP A 258 1.03 -12.66 -15.99
N LEU A 259 1.25 -12.33 -17.25
CA LEU A 259 0.90 -11.03 -17.82
C LEU A 259 -0.60 -10.97 -18.09
N MET A 260 -1.17 -9.77 -17.94
CA MET A 260 -2.54 -9.53 -18.38
C MET A 260 -2.67 -9.68 -19.90
N ARG A 261 -3.73 -10.37 -20.33
CA ARG A 261 -4.07 -10.43 -21.75
C ARG A 261 -4.61 -9.09 -22.26
N GLU A 262 -4.37 -8.80 -23.52
CA GLU A 262 -5.02 -7.71 -24.23
C GLU A 262 -6.53 -7.97 -24.36
N ILE A 263 -7.33 -6.93 -24.20
CA ILE A 263 -8.74 -6.98 -24.59
C ILE A 263 -8.81 -6.63 -26.10
N PRO A 264 -9.15 -7.59 -26.98
CA PRO A 264 -9.25 -7.30 -28.42
C PRO A 264 -10.30 -6.21 -28.69
N ASN A 265 -10.11 -5.41 -29.73
CA ASN A 265 -11.05 -4.34 -30.07
C ASN A 265 -12.49 -4.85 -30.26
N LYS A 266 -12.67 -6.04 -30.88
CA LYS A 266 -14.00 -6.68 -31.02
C LYS A 266 -14.68 -6.91 -29.66
N GLU A 267 -13.95 -7.44 -28.69
CA GLU A 267 -14.47 -7.66 -27.32
C GLU A 267 -14.75 -6.33 -26.61
N TYR A 268 -13.86 -5.34 -26.79
CA TYR A 268 -14.02 -4.00 -26.22
C TYR A 268 -15.32 -3.35 -26.71
N TYR A 269 -15.54 -3.29 -28.02
CA TYR A 269 -16.74 -2.70 -28.61
C TYR A 269 -18.02 -3.51 -28.28
N TYR A 270 -17.94 -4.84 -28.25
CA TYR A 270 -19.03 -5.67 -27.82
C TYR A 270 -19.47 -5.36 -26.38
N ARG A 271 -18.51 -5.26 -25.44
CA ARG A 271 -18.82 -4.94 -24.06
C ARG A 271 -19.39 -3.52 -23.91
N LEU A 272 -18.87 -2.56 -24.66
CA LEU A 272 -19.38 -1.18 -24.65
C LEU A 272 -20.80 -1.08 -25.21
N THR A 273 -21.10 -1.77 -26.34
CA THR A 273 -22.43 -1.83 -26.92
C THR A 273 -23.41 -2.53 -25.98
N ARG A 274 -23.01 -3.64 -25.38
CA ARG A 274 -23.82 -4.34 -24.37
C ARG A 274 -24.13 -3.43 -23.17
N TRP A 275 -23.15 -2.66 -22.70
CA TRP A 275 -23.35 -1.69 -21.63
C TRP A 275 -24.41 -0.66 -22.04
N LEU A 276 -24.28 -0.06 -23.22
CA LEU A 276 -25.19 0.98 -23.70
C LEU A 276 -26.63 0.45 -23.88
N LEU A 277 -26.78 -0.71 -24.51
CA LEU A 277 -28.10 -1.23 -24.92
C LEU A 277 -28.79 -2.08 -23.85
N LYS A 278 -28.04 -2.68 -22.92
CA LYS A 278 -28.60 -3.62 -21.93
C LYS A 278 -28.36 -3.14 -20.49
N GLU A 279 -27.11 -2.80 -20.12
CA GLU A 279 -26.79 -2.52 -18.73
C GLU A 279 -27.36 -1.16 -18.28
N ILE A 280 -27.27 -0.11 -19.10
CA ILE A 280 -27.87 1.20 -18.79
C ILE A 280 -29.37 1.10 -18.55
N PRO A 281 -30.20 0.54 -19.46
CA PRO A 281 -31.63 0.41 -19.23
C PRO A 281 -31.97 -0.40 -17.97
N GLN A 282 -31.31 -1.53 -17.76
CA GLN A 282 -31.51 -2.37 -16.58
C GLN A 282 -31.16 -1.66 -15.26
N GLN A 283 -30.01 -0.97 -15.23
CA GLN A 283 -29.60 -0.23 -14.04
C GLN A 283 -30.45 1.00 -13.78
N SER A 284 -30.90 1.71 -14.83
CA SER A 284 -31.81 2.85 -14.68
C SER A 284 -33.12 2.43 -14.02
N ILE A 285 -33.69 1.30 -14.40
CA ILE A 285 -34.90 0.73 -13.75
C ILE A 285 -34.59 0.40 -12.27
N LYS A 286 -33.45 -0.22 -11.98
CA LYS A 286 -33.04 -0.55 -10.61
C LYS A 286 -32.82 0.70 -9.75
N ILE A 287 -32.26 1.77 -10.30
CA ILE A 287 -32.07 3.05 -9.59
C ILE A 287 -33.42 3.64 -9.20
N LEU A 288 -34.44 3.49 -10.05
CA LEU A 288 -35.80 4.01 -9.76
C LEU A 288 -36.56 3.13 -8.75
N THR A 289 -36.28 1.83 -8.69
CA THR A 289 -37.07 0.87 -7.90
C THR A 289 -36.36 0.38 -6.62
N THR A 290 -35.03 0.49 -6.55
CA THR A 290 -34.21 -0.02 -5.46
C THR A 290 -33.10 0.97 -5.09
N LYS A 291 -32.32 0.63 -4.06
CA LYS A 291 -31.16 1.41 -3.60
C LYS A 291 -29.92 1.28 -4.49
N SER A 292 -30.04 1.02 -5.80
CA SER A 292 -28.90 0.97 -6.73
C SER A 292 -28.36 2.39 -6.97
N SER A 293 -27.05 2.52 -7.13
CA SER A 293 -26.38 3.82 -7.28
C SER A 293 -26.06 4.13 -8.74
N VAL A 294 -26.08 5.40 -9.11
CA VAL A 294 -25.60 5.90 -10.42
C VAL A 294 -24.15 5.44 -10.69
N VAL A 295 -23.36 5.23 -9.62
CA VAL A 295 -21.99 4.70 -9.71
C VAL A 295 -21.92 3.34 -10.40
N ASP A 296 -22.98 2.50 -10.28
CA ASP A 296 -23.02 1.17 -10.92
C ASP A 296 -23.05 1.24 -12.45
N LEU A 297 -23.55 2.34 -13.00
CA LEU A 297 -23.51 2.59 -14.44
C LEU A 297 -22.08 2.76 -14.97
N LEU A 298 -21.15 3.16 -14.11
CA LEU A 298 -19.75 3.42 -14.47
C LEU A 298 -18.87 2.17 -14.51
N ASN A 299 -19.35 1.03 -13.99
CA ASN A 299 -18.55 -0.20 -13.86
C ASN A 299 -17.94 -0.65 -15.19
N THR A 300 -18.75 -0.78 -16.24
CA THR A 300 -18.26 -1.26 -17.54
C THR A 300 -17.36 -0.25 -18.24
N PRO A 301 -17.72 1.04 -18.43
CA PRO A 301 -16.87 1.98 -19.15
C PRO A 301 -15.55 2.27 -18.40
N ILE A 302 -15.56 2.45 -17.07
CA ILE A 302 -14.34 2.67 -16.31
C ILE A 302 -13.50 1.38 -16.29
N GLY A 303 -14.11 0.21 -16.11
CA GLY A 303 -13.39 -1.07 -16.13
C GLY A 303 -12.69 -1.33 -17.47
N LEU A 304 -13.34 -1.04 -18.59
CA LEU A 304 -12.73 -1.14 -19.93
C LEU A 304 -11.60 -0.11 -20.13
N PHE A 305 -11.81 1.12 -19.70
CA PHE A 305 -10.80 2.19 -19.75
C PHE A 305 -9.54 1.80 -18.94
N THR A 306 -9.74 1.40 -17.69
CA THR A 306 -8.64 1.06 -16.78
C THR A 306 -7.89 -0.20 -17.24
N ALA A 307 -8.59 -1.21 -17.73
CA ALA A 307 -7.96 -2.42 -18.28
C ALA A 307 -7.07 -2.10 -19.50
N ARG A 308 -7.54 -1.23 -20.41
CA ARG A 308 -6.75 -0.80 -21.57
C ARG A 308 -5.52 0.00 -21.19
N ILE A 309 -5.65 0.94 -20.24
CA ILE A 309 -4.53 1.73 -19.72
C ILE A 309 -3.52 0.83 -18.99
N ARG A 310 -3.99 -0.11 -18.19
CA ARG A 310 -3.13 -1.07 -17.50
C ARG A 310 -2.34 -1.94 -18.49
N TYR A 311 -3.01 -2.45 -19.53
CA TYR A 311 -2.33 -3.21 -20.59
C TYR A 311 -1.29 -2.37 -21.34
N SER A 312 -1.60 -1.12 -21.70
CA SER A 312 -0.63 -0.19 -22.31
C SER A 312 0.59 0.01 -21.41
N GLY A 313 0.37 0.26 -20.10
CA GLY A 313 1.45 0.39 -19.13
C GLY A 313 2.33 -0.87 -19.04
N GLN A 314 1.72 -2.06 -19.09
CA GLN A 314 2.44 -3.33 -19.12
C GLN A 314 3.27 -3.52 -20.41
N LYS A 315 2.70 -3.17 -21.56
CA LYS A 315 3.35 -3.33 -22.88
C LYS A 315 4.54 -2.37 -23.07
N GLU A 316 4.40 -1.14 -22.61
CA GLU A 316 5.40 -0.08 -22.74
C GLU A 316 6.54 -0.22 -21.72
N ALA A 317 6.30 -0.90 -20.61
CA ALA A 317 7.25 -0.99 -19.52
C ALA A 317 8.46 -1.86 -19.86
N LYS A 318 9.63 -1.38 -19.44
CA LYS A 318 10.89 -2.12 -19.42
C LYS A 318 11.41 -2.12 -18.00
N LEU A 319 11.83 -3.29 -17.52
CA LEU A 319 12.45 -3.39 -16.19
C LEU A 319 13.77 -2.59 -16.22
N PRO A 320 14.02 -1.68 -15.26
CA PRO A 320 15.32 -1.01 -15.18
C PRO A 320 16.46 -2.01 -15.04
N GLU A 321 17.61 -1.74 -15.67
CA GLU A 321 18.78 -2.65 -15.62
C GLU A 321 19.21 -2.97 -14.19
N ASN A 322 19.20 -1.96 -13.31
CA ASN A 322 19.58 -2.10 -11.92
C ASN A 322 18.44 -2.63 -11.02
N ALA A 323 17.26 -2.93 -11.59
CA ALA A 323 16.11 -3.38 -10.78
C ALA A 323 16.32 -4.72 -10.07
N LYS A 324 17.32 -5.51 -10.48
CA LYS A 324 17.69 -6.77 -9.81
C LYS A 324 18.52 -6.57 -8.55
N ILE A 325 19.06 -5.37 -8.33
CA ILE A 325 19.86 -5.04 -7.15
C ILE A 325 18.96 -5.06 -5.91
N ILE A 326 19.38 -5.78 -4.89
CA ILE A 326 18.79 -5.79 -3.55
C ILE A 326 19.86 -5.24 -2.61
N GLN A 327 19.52 -4.19 -1.86
CA GLN A 327 20.38 -3.71 -0.79
C GLN A 327 20.25 -4.61 0.44
N CYS A 328 21.34 -4.80 1.16
CA CYS A 328 21.35 -5.49 2.45
C CYS A 328 21.30 -4.47 3.58
N LEU A 329 20.77 -4.88 4.71
CA LEU A 329 20.94 -4.15 5.95
C LEU A 329 22.29 -4.60 6.52
N ASP A 330 23.22 -3.66 6.67
CA ASP A 330 24.52 -3.96 7.28
C ASP A 330 24.29 -4.37 8.74
N SER A 331 24.88 -5.49 9.12
CA SER A 331 24.77 -6.10 10.45
C SER A 331 25.58 -5.35 11.49
#